data_bd3a2e3376de9c2bf070e52a89d8480c
#
_entry.id   bd3a2e3376de9c2bf070e52a89d8480c
#
_cell.length_a   1.000
_cell.length_b   1.000
_cell.length_c   1.000
_cell.angle_alpha   90.00
_cell.angle_beta   90.00
_cell.angle_gamma   90.00
#
_symmetry.space_group_name_H-M   'P 1'
#
loop_
_entity.id
_entity.type
_entity.pdbx_description
1 polymer ?
#
loop_
_entity_poly.entity_id
_entity_poly.type
_entity_poly.pdbx_seq_one_letter_code
_entity_poly.pdbx_strand_id
1 'polypeptide(L)'
;MSISGFIFGVLKWFTVDTSAASHFGFLPSLIAVMITGGSVWIYHFAVVRQETPLVAGGLLGSRRVYRYLLASLGLLTLSFGLVTLFSIFLDILFKGTSPVIAGTDGSWTPIIAAVTLLTTGTPLWAMHWFEAQRNVVKIGIEERNAASRRIFIFGIFGIAVLISLINLSWFLFIVLQDLLTGSLSFETIHDAKWNIGMLLMAGTISIYYWLILKEDRQLIEHSNETYVSHIPLRVSITVVASESAWSFVQALRDRVGVDVKQWKYIGGKDDAPVVSDENIDKVEASLASMTEGSALVIIDGKDIKVIQYM
;
A
#
# COMPACT_ATOMS: atom_id res chain seq x y z
N MET A 1 12.99 8.01 -12.23
CA MET A 1 14.12 7.69 -13.12
C MET A 1 15.19 8.78 -13.13
N SER A 2 14.85 10.06 -13.27
CA SER A 2 15.85 11.15 -13.38
C SER A 2 16.74 11.34 -12.15
N ILE A 3 16.20 11.22 -10.93
CA ILE A 3 16.99 11.38 -9.69
C ILE A 3 17.97 10.21 -9.53
N SER A 4 17.54 8.97 -9.77
CA SER A 4 18.43 7.80 -9.74
C SER A 4 19.54 7.90 -10.76
N GLY A 5 19.25 8.35 -11.99
CA GLY A 5 20.24 8.60 -13.03
C GLY A 5 21.26 9.67 -12.64
N PHE A 6 20.81 10.72 -11.98
CA PHE A 6 21.71 11.77 -11.46
C PHE A 6 22.64 11.22 -10.37
N ILE A 7 22.10 10.54 -9.37
CA ILE A 7 22.89 9.93 -8.28
C ILE A 7 23.91 8.94 -8.86
N PHE A 8 23.46 8.05 -9.76
CA PHE A 8 24.34 7.10 -10.42
C PHE A 8 25.47 7.79 -11.18
N GLY A 9 25.16 8.82 -11.97
CA GLY A 9 26.14 9.57 -12.73
C GLY A 9 27.16 10.29 -11.82
N VAL A 10 26.69 10.91 -10.74
CA VAL A 10 27.57 11.57 -9.77
C VAL A 10 28.48 10.55 -9.08
N LEU A 11 27.95 9.42 -8.62
CA LEU A 11 28.75 8.37 -7.98
C LEU A 11 29.76 7.75 -8.94
N LYS A 12 29.36 7.54 -10.20
CA LYS A 12 30.24 6.98 -11.22
C LYS A 12 31.41 7.92 -11.56
N TRP A 13 31.25 9.23 -11.44
CA TRP A 13 32.31 10.20 -11.65
C TRP A 13 33.56 9.92 -10.81
N PHE A 14 33.39 9.47 -9.59
CA PHE A 14 34.52 9.16 -8.69
C PHE A 14 35.28 7.87 -9.04
N THR A 15 34.81 7.12 -10.01
CA THR A 15 35.37 5.81 -10.36
C THR A 15 35.85 5.71 -11.81
N VAL A 16 35.65 6.75 -12.59
CA VAL A 16 36.00 6.79 -14.02
C VAL A 16 36.95 7.93 -14.30
N ASP A 17 38.04 7.61 -14.95
CA ASP A 17 39.05 8.62 -15.37
C ASP A 17 38.66 9.21 -16.74
N THR A 18 37.69 10.11 -16.75
CA THR A 18 37.21 10.78 -17.96
C THR A 18 37.10 12.29 -17.72
N SER A 19 37.07 13.08 -18.79
CA SER A 19 36.85 14.54 -18.63
C SER A 19 35.42 14.83 -18.13
N ALA A 20 35.26 15.85 -17.30
CA ALA A 20 33.95 16.26 -16.75
C ALA A 20 32.94 16.52 -17.88
N ALA A 21 33.35 17.14 -18.96
CA ALA A 21 32.49 17.47 -20.10
C ALA A 21 31.89 16.23 -20.77
N SER A 22 32.70 15.18 -20.96
CA SER A 22 32.22 13.91 -21.56
C SER A 22 31.39 13.10 -20.57
N HIS A 23 31.78 13.07 -19.30
CA HIS A 23 31.07 12.31 -18.26
C HIS A 23 29.68 12.87 -17.99
N PHE A 24 29.55 14.18 -17.83
CA PHE A 24 28.28 14.86 -17.52
C PHE A 24 27.49 15.28 -18.77
N GLY A 25 27.84 14.79 -19.96
CA GLY A 25 27.11 15.05 -21.21
C GLY A 25 25.63 14.62 -21.18
N PHE A 26 25.24 13.74 -20.23
CA PHE A 26 23.86 13.31 -20.01
C PHE A 26 23.01 14.34 -19.23
N LEU A 27 23.61 15.29 -18.52
CA LEU A 27 22.89 16.26 -17.67
C LEU A 27 21.82 17.07 -18.41
N PRO A 28 22.06 17.61 -19.62
CA PRO A 28 21.03 18.38 -20.31
C PRO A 28 19.75 17.57 -20.55
N SER A 29 19.87 16.31 -20.98
CA SER A 29 18.70 15.44 -21.20
C SER A 29 17.99 15.10 -19.91
N LEU A 30 18.73 14.87 -18.84
CA LEU A 30 18.19 14.59 -17.52
C LEU A 30 17.44 15.79 -16.94
N ILE A 31 18.01 17.01 -17.05
CA ILE A 31 17.38 18.25 -16.64
C ILE A 31 16.12 18.51 -17.45
N ALA A 32 16.15 18.28 -18.76
CA ALA A 32 14.97 18.42 -19.62
C ALA A 32 13.82 17.49 -19.17
N VAL A 33 14.13 16.21 -18.87
CA VAL A 33 13.13 15.26 -18.35
C VAL A 33 12.60 15.69 -16.97
N MET A 34 13.46 16.21 -16.09
CA MET A 34 13.03 16.71 -14.78
C MET A 34 12.10 17.93 -14.90
N ILE A 35 12.43 18.88 -15.75
CA ILE A 35 11.62 20.08 -15.98
C ILE A 35 10.27 19.68 -16.59
N THR A 36 10.28 18.85 -17.65
CA THR A 36 9.05 18.41 -18.33
C THR A 36 8.17 17.60 -17.39
N GLY A 37 8.73 16.59 -16.72
CA GLY A 37 7.99 15.75 -15.78
C GLY A 37 7.48 16.53 -14.57
N GLY A 38 8.27 17.45 -14.04
CA GLY A 38 7.90 18.36 -12.96
C GLY A 38 6.76 19.30 -13.36
N SER A 39 6.84 19.89 -14.55
CA SER A 39 5.78 20.77 -15.08
C SER A 39 4.45 20.02 -15.27
N VAL A 40 4.50 18.83 -15.87
CA VAL A 40 3.32 17.96 -16.03
C VAL A 40 2.73 17.58 -14.66
N TRP A 41 3.58 17.22 -13.71
CA TRP A 41 3.15 16.86 -12.35
C TRP A 41 2.49 18.05 -11.64
N ILE A 42 3.10 19.25 -11.68
CA ILE A 42 2.56 20.48 -11.07
C ILE A 42 1.23 20.84 -11.71
N TYR A 43 1.12 20.76 -13.05
CA TYR A 43 -0.12 21.03 -13.77
C TYR A 43 -1.25 20.10 -13.31
N HIS A 44 -1.03 18.78 -13.34
CA HIS A 44 -2.03 17.81 -12.90
C HIS A 44 -2.38 17.93 -11.42
N PHE A 45 -1.40 18.24 -10.58
CA PHE A 45 -1.66 18.49 -9.16
C PHE A 45 -2.55 19.72 -8.94
N ALA A 46 -2.32 20.80 -9.70
CA ALA A 46 -3.15 22.01 -9.66
C ALA A 46 -4.58 21.74 -10.13
N VAL A 47 -4.74 21.02 -11.26
CA VAL A 47 -6.04 20.64 -11.82
C VAL A 47 -6.82 19.77 -10.83
N VAL A 48 -6.23 18.71 -10.31
CA VAL A 48 -6.88 17.84 -9.32
C VAL A 48 -7.31 18.64 -8.09
N ARG A 49 -6.50 19.60 -7.66
CA ARG A 49 -6.83 20.44 -6.50
C ARG A 49 -8.00 21.38 -6.76
N GLN A 50 -8.19 21.85 -8.00
CA GLN A 50 -9.28 22.75 -8.40
C GLN A 50 -10.58 22.00 -8.71
N GLU A 51 -10.49 20.85 -9.39
CA GLU A 51 -11.66 20.12 -9.89
C GLU A 51 -12.28 19.18 -8.86
N THR A 52 -11.59 18.89 -7.76
CA THR A 52 -12.16 17.99 -6.77
C THR A 52 -13.01 18.80 -5.79
N PRO A 53 -14.35 18.83 -5.96
CA PRO A 53 -15.21 19.42 -4.95
C PRO A 53 -15.00 18.71 -3.63
N LEU A 54 -15.30 19.41 -2.55
CA LEU A 54 -15.15 18.96 -1.15
C LEU A 54 -16.00 17.72 -0.76
N VAL A 55 -16.28 16.84 -1.70
CA VAL A 55 -16.87 15.52 -1.42
C VAL A 55 -15.78 14.66 -0.81
N ALA A 56 -15.79 14.57 0.49
CA ALA A 56 -14.75 14.01 1.36
C ALA A 56 -14.27 12.59 0.97
N GLY A 57 -15.08 11.77 0.30
CA GLY A 57 -14.74 10.40 -0.07
C GLY A 57 -13.82 10.24 -1.30
N GLY A 58 -13.99 11.07 -2.34
CA GLY A 58 -13.25 10.91 -3.60
C GLY A 58 -11.77 11.28 -3.51
N LEU A 59 -11.44 12.36 -2.81
CA LEU A 59 -10.06 12.82 -2.58
C LEU A 59 -9.23 11.85 -1.74
N LEU A 60 -9.85 11.25 -0.72
CA LEU A 60 -9.20 10.28 0.15
C LEU A 60 -8.81 9.02 -0.64
N GLY A 61 -9.70 8.53 -1.53
CA GLY A 61 -9.44 7.36 -2.37
C GLY A 61 -8.25 7.56 -3.31
N SER A 62 -8.21 8.66 -4.06
CA SER A 62 -7.14 8.96 -5.01
C SER A 62 -5.78 9.12 -4.33
N ARG A 63 -5.73 9.81 -3.18
CA ARG A 63 -4.49 9.98 -2.40
C ARG A 63 -3.99 8.65 -1.81
N ARG A 64 -4.90 7.76 -1.40
CA ARG A 64 -4.55 6.41 -0.95
C ARG A 64 -3.87 5.61 -2.06
N VAL A 65 -4.49 5.55 -3.25
CA VAL A 65 -3.93 4.81 -4.40
C VAL A 65 -2.56 5.34 -4.79
N TYR A 66 -2.41 6.65 -4.94
CA TYR A 66 -1.12 7.28 -5.26
C TYR A 66 -0.02 6.91 -4.25
N ARG A 67 -0.32 6.97 -2.95
CA ARG A 67 0.61 6.62 -1.88
C ARG A 67 1.06 5.16 -1.96
N TYR A 68 0.13 4.24 -2.19
CA TYR A 68 0.46 2.82 -2.32
C TYR A 68 1.24 2.50 -3.60
N LEU A 69 0.96 3.18 -4.71
CA LEU A 69 1.75 3.03 -5.94
C LEU A 69 3.20 3.49 -5.75
N LEU A 70 3.42 4.64 -5.10
CA LEU A 70 4.77 5.11 -4.82
C LEU A 70 5.50 4.23 -3.79
N ALA A 71 4.80 3.74 -2.78
CA ALA A 71 5.36 2.76 -1.86
C ALA A 71 5.77 1.46 -2.58
N SER A 72 4.95 0.96 -3.52
CA SER A 72 5.30 -0.22 -4.34
C SER A 72 6.56 0.01 -5.17
N LEU A 73 6.63 1.15 -5.85
CA LEU A 73 7.78 1.51 -6.68
C LEU A 73 9.06 1.64 -5.84
N GLY A 74 8.94 2.29 -4.67
CA GLY A 74 10.04 2.42 -3.72
C GLY A 74 10.50 1.05 -3.19
N LEU A 75 9.57 0.17 -2.82
CA LEU A 75 9.86 -1.18 -2.34
C LEU A 75 10.55 -2.02 -3.42
N LEU A 76 10.07 -1.96 -4.65
CA LEU A 76 10.68 -2.66 -5.79
C LEU A 76 12.13 -2.19 -6.00
N THR A 77 12.35 -0.88 -6.04
CA THR A 77 13.69 -0.28 -6.21
C THR A 77 14.62 -0.67 -5.05
N LEU A 78 14.15 -0.58 -3.82
CA LEU A 78 14.88 -1.00 -2.62
C LEU A 78 15.26 -2.48 -2.68
N SER A 79 14.31 -3.34 -3.07
CA SER A 79 14.53 -4.79 -3.15
C SER A 79 15.63 -5.16 -4.14
N PHE A 80 15.63 -4.55 -5.33
CA PHE A 80 16.70 -4.76 -6.30
C PHE A 80 18.07 -4.27 -5.78
N GLY A 81 18.10 -3.14 -5.08
CA GLY A 81 19.33 -2.65 -4.44
C GLY A 81 19.88 -3.63 -3.40
N LEU A 82 19.02 -4.17 -2.54
CA LEU A 82 19.41 -5.14 -1.51
C LEU A 82 19.86 -6.47 -2.11
N VAL A 83 19.16 -7.00 -3.11
CA VAL A 83 19.57 -8.24 -3.79
C VAL A 83 20.92 -8.06 -4.48
N THR A 84 21.16 -6.90 -5.10
CA THR A 84 22.46 -6.59 -5.71
C THR A 84 23.57 -6.54 -4.66
N LEU A 85 23.34 -5.86 -3.53
CA LEU A 85 24.34 -5.86 -2.44
C LEU A 85 24.62 -7.26 -1.90
N PHE A 86 23.57 -8.05 -1.70
CA PHE A 86 23.71 -9.42 -1.24
C PHE A 86 24.53 -10.28 -2.23
N SER A 87 24.27 -10.13 -3.53
CA SER A 87 25.04 -10.80 -4.58
C SER A 87 26.52 -10.40 -4.53
N ILE A 88 26.83 -9.11 -4.36
CA ILE A 88 28.21 -8.61 -4.21
C ILE A 88 28.84 -9.18 -2.95
N PHE A 89 28.09 -9.23 -1.85
CA PHE A 89 28.59 -9.81 -0.58
C PHE A 89 28.98 -11.28 -0.77
N LEU A 90 28.17 -12.09 -1.43
CA LEU A 90 28.52 -13.48 -1.74
C LEU A 90 29.73 -13.57 -2.67
N ASP A 91 29.85 -12.69 -3.65
CA ASP A 91 31.02 -12.64 -4.52
C ASP A 91 32.31 -12.38 -3.75
N ILE A 92 32.29 -11.43 -2.79
CA ILE A 92 33.42 -11.14 -1.90
C ILE A 92 33.76 -12.35 -1.04
N LEU A 93 32.74 -13.02 -0.50
CA LEU A 93 32.92 -14.17 0.40
C LEU A 93 33.59 -15.36 -0.31
N PHE A 94 33.21 -15.63 -1.56
CA PHE A 94 33.67 -16.83 -2.27
C PHE A 94 34.84 -16.60 -3.23
N LYS A 95 34.97 -15.42 -3.81
CA LYS A 95 36.02 -15.10 -4.82
C LYS A 95 37.10 -14.15 -4.33
N GLY A 96 36.98 -13.61 -3.12
CA GLY A 96 37.88 -12.59 -2.58
C GLY A 96 37.56 -11.17 -3.07
N THR A 97 38.29 -10.17 -2.55
CA THR A 97 37.88 -8.76 -2.69
C THR A 97 38.21 -8.10 -4.03
N SER A 98 39.31 -8.49 -4.67
CA SER A 98 39.82 -7.73 -5.82
C SER A 98 38.96 -7.77 -7.10
N PRO A 99 38.48 -8.94 -7.59
CA PRO A 99 37.68 -8.97 -8.83
C PRO A 99 36.23 -8.57 -8.60
N VAL A 100 35.75 -8.52 -7.35
CA VAL A 100 34.33 -8.29 -7.04
C VAL A 100 34.02 -6.81 -6.84
N ILE A 101 34.90 -6.10 -6.14
CA ILE A 101 34.76 -4.67 -5.92
C ILE A 101 34.90 -3.91 -7.24
N ALA A 102 35.83 -4.38 -8.10
CA ALA A 102 36.08 -3.79 -9.40
C ALA A 102 35.17 -4.29 -10.53
N GLY A 103 34.30 -5.31 -10.30
CA GLY A 103 33.57 -6.02 -11.35
C GLY A 103 34.48 -6.85 -12.25
N THR A 104 33.91 -7.66 -13.16
CA THR A 104 34.70 -8.45 -14.13
C THR A 104 35.59 -7.58 -15.02
N ASP A 105 35.23 -6.30 -15.20
CA ASP A 105 35.91 -5.32 -16.05
C ASP A 105 36.70 -4.30 -15.23
N GLY A 106 36.87 -4.50 -13.91
CA GLY A 106 37.46 -3.50 -13.01
C GLY A 106 36.54 -2.34 -12.69
N SER A 107 35.22 -2.43 -12.94
CA SER A 107 34.29 -1.33 -12.77
C SER A 107 33.54 -1.41 -11.44
N TRP A 108 33.40 -0.26 -10.77
CA TRP A 108 32.59 -0.08 -9.56
C TRP A 108 31.08 -0.06 -9.82
N THR A 109 30.68 -0.28 -11.06
CA THR A 109 29.30 -0.14 -11.54
C THR A 109 28.26 -0.89 -10.70
N PRO A 110 28.46 -2.17 -10.30
CA PRO A 110 27.47 -2.90 -9.51
C PRO A 110 27.22 -2.27 -8.12
N ILE A 111 28.29 -1.85 -7.45
CA ILE A 111 28.18 -1.20 -6.13
C ILE A 111 27.49 0.15 -6.25
N ILE A 112 27.88 0.96 -7.25
CA ILE A 112 27.25 2.26 -7.51
C ILE A 112 25.77 2.08 -7.83
N ALA A 113 25.40 1.08 -8.62
CA ALA A 113 24.02 0.76 -8.93
C ALA A 113 23.24 0.38 -7.66
N ALA A 114 23.77 -0.50 -6.82
CA ALA A 114 23.16 -0.91 -5.57
C ALA A 114 22.95 0.29 -4.63
N VAL A 115 23.98 1.11 -4.42
CA VAL A 115 23.90 2.31 -3.56
C VAL A 115 22.88 3.30 -4.11
N THR A 116 22.85 3.51 -5.45
CA THR A 116 21.86 4.39 -6.09
C THR A 116 20.43 3.89 -5.85
N LEU A 117 20.18 2.59 -6.04
CA LEU A 117 18.87 1.98 -5.83
C LEU A 117 18.43 2.08 -4.37
N LEU A 118 19.33 1.85 -3.43
CA LEU A 118 19.05 1.98 -2.00
C LEU A 118 18.77 3.43 -1.60
N THR A 119 19.59 4.36 -2.06
CA THR A 119 19.45 5.79 -1.73
C THR A 119 18.15 6.37 -2.28
N THR A 120 17.65 5.87 -3.41
CA THR A 120 16.39 6.33 -4.02
C THR A 120 15.18 5.51 -3.54
N GLY A 121 15.32 4.20 -3.43
CA GLY A 121 14.22 3.29 -3.08
C GLY A 121 13.81 3.40 -1.63
N THR A 122 14.79 3.50 -0.70
CA THR A 122 14.50 3.55 0.74
C THR A 122 13.66 4.77 1.13
N PRO A 123 14.02 6.03 0.77
CA PRO A 123 13.19 7.17 1.10
C PRO A 123 11.82 7.10 0.44
N LEU A 124 11.77 6.69 -0.83
CA LEU A 124 10.51 6.61 -1.57
C LEU A 124 9.54 5.63 -0.91
N TRP A 125 10.00 4.42 -0.55
CA TRP A 125 9.19 3.45 0.17
C TRP A 125 8.84 3.92 1.58
N ALA A 126 9.84 4.35 2.36
CA ALA A 126 9.66 4.66 3.77
C ALA A 126 8.69 5.82 3.98
N MET A 127 8.85 6.93 3.23
CA MET A 127 7.97 8.10 3.36
C MET A 127 6.50 7.73 3.10
N HIS A 128 6.22 7.04 1.99
CA HIS A 128 4.85 6.73 1.59
C HIS A 128 4.24 5.60 2.43
N TRP A 129 5.04 4.60 2.80
CA TRP A 129 4.58 3.49 3.63
C TRP A 129 4.32 3.92 5.08
N PHE A 130 5.25 4.65 5.71
CA PHE A 130 5.03 5.14 7.07
C PHE A 130 3.90 6.16 7.15
N GLU A 131 3.70 6.98 6.12
CA GLU A 131 2.53 7.84 6.05
C GLU A 131 1.23 7.02 5.96
N ALA A 132 1.20 5.94 5.17
CA ALA A 132 0.07 5.02 5.13
C ALA A 132 -0.22 4.41 6.51
N GLN A 133 0.82 3.95 7.22
CA GLN A 133 0.67 3.39 8.56
C GLN A 133 0.21 4.43 9.60
N ARG A 134 0.72 5.66 9.54
CA ARG A 134 0.26 6.76 10.40
C ARG A 134 -1.23 7.06 10.19
N ASN A 135 -1.72 6.97 8.96
CA ASN A 135 -3.14 7.19 8.68
C ASN A 135 -4.01 6.06 9.23
N VAL A 136 -3.52 4.82 9.21
CA VAL A 136 -4.20 3.70 9.88
C VAL A 136 -4.37 3.95 11.37
N VAL A 137 -3.35 4.49 12.03
CA VAL A 137 -3.43 4.82 13.47
C VAL A 137 -4.40 5.99 13.73
N LYS A 138 -4.45 6.99 12.81
CA LYS A 138 -5.29 8.18 12.98
C LYS A 138 -6.76 7.95 12.65
N ILE A 139 -7.06 7.21 11.58
CA ILE A 139 -8.41 7.02 11.03
C ILE A 139 -9.04 5.73 11.57
N GLY A 140 -8.21 4.76 11.98
CA GLY A 140 -8.66 3.50 12.56
C GLY A 140 -9.16 2.49 11.53
N ILE A 141 -10.30 1.87 11.82
CA ILE A 141 -10.87 0.74 11.09
C ILE A 141 -11.22 1.08 9.65
N GLU A 142 -11.69 2.28 9.39
CA GLU A 142 -12.05 2.72 8.03
C GLU A 142 -10.84 2.67 7.09
N GLU A 143 -9.66 3.10 7.54
CA GLU A 143 -8.43 3.04 6.73
C GLU A 143 -7.94 1.59 6.58
N ARG A 144 -8.09 0.74 7.62
CA ARG A 144 -7.74 -0.69 7.56
C ARG A 144 -8.62 -1.45 6.56
N ASN A 145 -9.91 -1.12 6.51
CA ASN A 145 -10.89 -1.72 5.60
C ASN A 145 -10.84 -1.17 4.17
N ALA A 146 -10.08 -0.10 3.92
CA ALA A 146 -10.00 0.52 2.61
C ALA A 146 -9.58 -0.49 1.53
N ALA A 147 -10.35 -0.59 0.44
CA ALA A 147 -10.07 -1.51 -0.65
C ALA A 147 -8.66 -1.33 -1.25
N SER A 148 -8.21 -0.07 -1.37
CA SER A 148 -6.87 0.26 -1.87
C SER A 148 -5.75 -0.32 -0.98
N ARG A 149 -5.92 -0.29 0.35
CA ARG A 149 -4.97 -0.89 1.29
C ARG A 149 -4.93 -2.41 1.14
N ARG A 150 -6.10 -3.05 1.11
CA ARG A 150 -6.20 -4.50 0.96
C ARG A 150 -5.58 -4.96 -0.35
N ILE A 151 -5.94 -4.34 -1.48
CA ILE A 151 -5.38 -4.66 -2.80
C ILE A 151 -3.86 -4.51 -2.79
N PHE A 152 -3.33 -3.42 -2.21
CA PHE A 152 -1.89 -3.20 -2.12
C PHE A 152 -1.21 -4.32 -1.33
N ILE A 153 -1.65 -4.59 -0.09
CA ILE A 153 -0.99 -5.54 0.79
C ILE A 153 -1.09 -6.97 0.24
N PHE A 154 -2.28 -7.39 -0.23
CA PHE A 154 -2.46 -8.70 -0.88
C PHE A 154 -1.67 -8.81 -2.18
N GLY A 155 -1.61 -7.73 -2.97
CA GLY A 155 -0.83 -7.69 -4.21
C GLY A 155 0.66 -7.86 -3.95
N ILE A 156 1.23 -7.09 -3.02
CA ILE A 156 2.66 -7.21 -2.65
C ILE A 156 2.96 -8.59 -2.07
N PHE A 157 2.13 -9.08 -1.14
CA PHE A 157 2.29 -10.40 -0.56
C PHE A 157 2.23 -11.51 -1.64
N GLY A 158 1.22 -11.47 -2.52
CA GLY A 158 1.07 -12.45 -3.59
C GLY A 158 2.24 -12.44 -4.58
N ILE A 159 2.69 -11.27 -5.01
CA ILE A 159 3.85 -11.11 -5.89
C ILE A 159 5.12 -11.65 -5.21
N ALA A 160 5.33 -11.32 -3.94
CA ALA A 160 6.50 -11.80 -3.20
C ALA A 160 6.50 -13.34 -3.05
N VAL A 161 5.33 -13.94 -2.78
CA VAL A 161 5.20 -15.42 -2.75
C VAL A 161 5.52 -16.03 -4.12
N LEU A 162 5.00 -15.46 -5.21
CA LEU A 162 5.30 -15.94 -6.57
C LEU A 162 6.79 -15.84 -6.91
N ILE A 163 7.43 -14.71 -6.57
CA ILE A 163 8.88 -14.53 -6.75
C ILE A 163 9.64 -15.58 -5.93
N SER A 164 9.22 -15.84 -4.69
CA SER A 164 9.84 -16.87 -3.85
C SER A 164 9.72 -18.26 -4.48
N LEU A 165 8.56 -18.64 -4.98
CA LEU A 165 8.34 -19.96 -5.62
C LEU A 165 9.19 -20.13 -6.87
N ILE A 166 9.23 -19.12 -7.74
CA ILE A 166 10.04 -19.16 -8.97
C ILE A 166 11.52 -19.31 -8.63
N ASN A 167 12.03 -18.48 -7.71
CA ASN A 167 13.43 -18.53 -7.35
C ASN A 167 13.81 -19.78 -6.56
N LEU A 168 12.90 -20.31 -5.72
CA LEU A 168 13.08 -21.59 -5.05
C LEU A 168 13.19 -22.75 -6.05
N SER A 169 12.31 -22.78 -7.05
CA SER A 169 12.34 -23.80 -8.09
C SER A 169 13.66 -23.76 -8.88
N TRP A 170 14.13 -22.57 -9.22
CA TRP A 170 15.40 -22.39 -9.94
C TRP A 170 16.60 -22.77 -9.07
N PHE A 171 16.59 -22.37 -7.81
CA PHE A 171 17.62 -22.76 -6.84
C PHE A 171 17.70 -24.28 -6.69
N LEU A 172 16.56 -24.94 -6.51
CA LEU A 172 16.50 -26.40 -6.42
C LEU A 172 17.00 -27.09 -7.69
N PHE A 173 16.68 -26.51 -8.86
CA PHE A 173 17.18 -27.03 -10.14
C PHE A 173 18.72 -27.00 -10.19
N ILE A 174 19.36 -25.88 -9.84
CA ILE A 174 20.82 -25.74 -9.81
C ILE A 174 21.42 -26.78 -8.85
N VAL A 175 20.90 -26.87 -7.63
CA VAL A 175 21.40 -27.79 -6.61
C VAL A 175 21.25 -29.24 -7.04
N LEU A 176 20.10 -29.63 -7.61
CA LEU A 176 19.87 -30.98 -8.11
C LEU A 176 20.76 -31.34 -9.29
N GLN A 177 20.97 -30.41 -10.21
CA GLN A 177 21.85 -30.60 -11.34
C GLN A 177 23.28 -30.91 -10.87
N ASP A 178 23.82 -30.09 -9.97
CA ASP A 178 25.19 -30.25 -9.45
C ASP A 178 25.32 -31.52 -8.59
N LEU A 179 24.27 -31.87 -7.85
CA LEU A 179 24.22 -33.10 -7.06
C LEU A 179 24.28 -34.35 -7.98
N LEU A 180 23.52 -34.34 -9.07
CA LEU A 180 23.45 -35.48 -10.01
C LEU A 180 24.73 -35.63 -10.83
N THR A 181 25.42 -34.50 -11.11
CA THR A 181 26.73 -34.53 -11.84
C THR A 181 27.91 -34.74 -10.89
N GLY A 182 27.70 -34.81 -9.59
CA GLY A 182 28.76 -34.95 -8.57
C GLY A 182 29.66 -33.71 -8.47
N SER A 183 29.17 -32.54 -8.93
CA SER A 183 29.91 -31.26 -8.93
C SER A 183 29.49 -30.32 -7.78
N LEU A 184 28.72 -30.82 -6.84
CA LEU A 184 28.24 -30.00 -5.71
C LEU A 184 29.39 -29.35 -4.93
N SER A 185 29.46 -28.05 -4.95
CA SER A 185 30.56 -27.27 -4.36
C SER A 185 30.09 -25.89 -3.90
N PHE A 186 31.00 -25.10 -3.35
CA PHE A 186 30.72 -23.70 -3.04
C PHE A 186 30.40 -22.86 -4.30
N GLU A 187 30.81 -23.31 -5.47
CA GLU A 187 30.50 -22.68 -6.75
C GLU A 187 28.98 -22.76 -7.05
N THR A 188 28.32 -23.85 -6.67
CA THR A 188 26.86 -24.02 -6.74
C THR A 188 26.11 -22.86 -6.03
N ILE A 189 26.59 -22.46 -4.84
CA ILE A 189 26.02 -21.33 -4.09
C ILE A 189 26.27 -20.01 -4.81
N HIS A 190 27.47 -19.86 -5.37
CA HIS A 190 27.81 -18.67 -6.16
C HIS A 190 26.93 -18.54 -7.41
N ASP A 191 26.67 -19.61 -8.13
CA ASP A 191 25.81 -19.62 -9.33
C ASP A 191 24.34 -19.34 -8.96
N ALA A 192 23.91 -19.78 -7.78
CA ALA A 192 22.56 -19.54 -7.26
C ALA A 192 22.40 -18.20 -6.50
N LYS A 193 23.44 -17.36 -6.42
CA LYS A 193 23.44 -16.13 -5.56
C LYS A 193 22.26 -15.20 -5.76
N TRP A 194 21.83 -14.99 -7.01
CA TRP A 194 20.69 -14.16 -7.35
C TRP A 194 19.38 -14.78 -6.86
N ASN A 195 19.22 -16.09 -7.03
CA ASN A 195 18.04 -16.81 -6.57
C ASN A 195 17.94 -16.80 -5.05
N ILE A 196 19.08 -16.98 -4.36
CA ILE A 196 19.14 -16.90 -2.90
C ILE A 196 18.79 -15.49 -2.43
N GLY A 197 19.37 -14.45 -3.03
CA GLY A 197 19.06 -13.06 -2.71
C GLY A 197 17.59 -12.72 -2.92
N MET A 198 17.00 -13.14 -4.04
CA MET A 198 15.57 -12.96 -4.32
C MET A 198 14.68 -13.71 -3.32
N LEU A 199 15.05 -14.94 -2.95
CA LEU A 199 14.33 -15.73 -1.94
C LEU A 199 14.32 -15.05 -0.58
N LEU A 200 15.49 -14.60 -0.12
CA LEU A 200 15.61 -13.90 1.16
C LEU A 200 14.80 -12.62 1.17
N MET A 201 14.89 -11.83 0.10
CA MET A 201 14.17 -10.55 0.00
C MET A 201 12.66 -10.76 -0.09
N ALA A 202 12.21 -11.62 -1.00
CA ALA A 202 10.80 -11.91 -1.19
C ALA A 202 10.19 -12.62 0.04
N GLY A 203 10.93 -13.50 0.71
CA GLY A 203 10.56 -14.11 1.98
C GLY A 203 10.35 -13.07 3.07
N THR A 204 11.29 -12.14 3.23
CA THR A 204 11.19 -11.04 4.20
C THR A 204 9.97 -10.15 3.94
N ILE A 205 9.73 -9.79 2.68
CA ILE A 205 8.55 -9.01 2.27
C ILE A 205 7.27 -9.80 2.57
N SER A 206 7.23 -11.09 2.23
CA SER A 206 6.07 -11.95 2.48
C SER A 206 5.73 -12.02 3.97
N ILE A 207 6.72 -12.27 4.82
CA ILE A 207 6.55 -12.34 6.28
C ILE A 207 6.05 -11.01 6.81
N TYR A 208 6.68 -9.89 6.42
CA TYR A 208 6.31 -8.56 6.88
C TYR A 208 4.86 -8.20 6.54
N TYR A 209 4.46 -8.35 5.27
CA TYR A 209 3.10 -8.01 4.86
C TYR A 209 2.05 -9.03 5.36
N TRP A 210 2.43 -10.29 5.57
CA TRP A 210 1.56 -11.26 6.25
C TRP A 210 1.27 -10.89 7.70
N LEU A 211 2.27 -10.40 8.45
CA LEU A 211 2.08 -9.92 9.81
C LEU A 211 1.12 -8.72 9.85
N ILE A 212 1.24 -7.79 8.90
CA ILE A 212 0.32 -6.65 8.79
C ILE A 212 -1.10 -7.12 8.45
N LEU A 213 -1.26 -8.05 7.51
CA LEU A 213 -2.58 -8.64 7.20
C LEU A 213 -3.21 -9.31 8.42
N LYS A 214 -2.41 -10.03 9.19
CA LYS A 214 -2.87 -10.68 10.42
C LYS A 214 -3.32 -9.66 11.47
N GLU A 215 -2.53 -8.61 11.68
CA GLU A 215 -2.88 -7.51 12.59
C GLU A 215 -4.15 -6.79 12.16
N ASP A 216 -4.24 -6.40 10.88
CA ASP A 216 -5.41 -5.72 10.34
C ASP A 216 -6.67 -6.56 10.51
N ARG A 217 -6.60 -7.88 10.26
CA ARG A 217 -7.73 -8.80 10.44
C ARG A 217 -8.16 -8.89 11.90
N GLN A 218 -7.24 -9.09 12.82
CA GLN A 218 -7.55 -9.21 14.26
C GLN A 218 -8.23 -7.97 14.81
N LEU A 219 -7.77 -6.78 14.41
CA LEU A 219 -8.36 -5.53 14.88
C LEU A 219 -9.74 -5.25 14.27
N ILE A 220 -9.98 -5.69 13.03
CA ILE A 220 -11.30 -5.62 12.40
C ILE A 220 -12.27 -6.60 13.09
N GLU A 221 -11.85 -7.83 13.38
CA GLU A 221 -12.64 -8.83 14.06
C GLU A 221 -13.03 -8.35 15.47
N HIS A 222 -12.07 -7.86 16.25
CA HIS A 222 -12.32 -7.32 17.60
C HIS A 222 -13.27 -6.12 17.60
N SER A 223 -13.16 -5.26 16.60
CA SER A 223 -14.09 -4.13 16.50
C SER A 223 -15.51 -4.58 16.18
N ASN A 224 -15.65 -5.57 15.30
CA ASN A 224 -16.95 -6.15 14.99
C ASN A 224 -17.56 -6.86 16.22
N GLU A 225 -16.76 -7.56 17.03
CA GLU A 225 -17.23 -8.17 18.29
C GLU A 225 -17.69 -7.14 19.31
N THR A 226 -17.03 -6.00 19.39
CA THR A 226 -17.42 -4.92 20.32
C THR A 226 -18.71 -4.21 19.87
N TYR A 227 -19.00 -4.16 18.55
CA TYR A 227 -20.21 -3.60 17.98
C TYR A 227 -21.37 -4.62 17.86
N VAL A 228 -21.13 -5.93 18.03
CA VAL A 228 -22.16 -6.98 18.01
C VAL A 228 -22.91 -7.04 19.33
N SER A 229 -23.36 -5.92 19.87
CA SER A 229 -24.36 -5.92 20.91
C SER A 229 -25.70 -5.49 20.31
N HIS A 230 -26.62 -6.40 20.16
CA HIS A 230 -28.06 -6.24 20.10
C HIS A 230 -28.80 -6.25 18.77
N ILE A 231 -28.18 -6.10 17.60
CA ILE A 231 -28.93 -6.22 16.33
C ILE A 231 -28.52 -7.50 15.59
N PRO A 232 -29.48 -8.36 15.20
CA PRO A 232 -29.14 -9.58 14.44
C PRO A 232 -28.40 -9.21 13.15
N LEU A 233 -27.26 -9.87 12.88
CA LEU A 233 -26.34 -9.66 11.75
C LEU A 233 -26.98 -9.80 10.33
N ARG A 234 -28.28 -10.02 10.24
CA ARG A 234 -29.01 -10.26 8.99
C ARG A 234 -29.95 -9.12 8.59
N VAL A 235 -29.93 -8.01 9.28
CA VAL A 235 -30.81 -6.87 8.94
C VAL A 235 -30.04 -5.85 8.08
N SER A 236 -30.47 -5.68 6.83
CA SER A 236 -29.98 -4.58 5.97
C SER A 236 -30.75 -3.32 6.30
N ILE A 237 -30.05 -2.25 6.69
CA ILE A 237 -30.68 -0.98 7.08
C ILE A 237 -30.57 0.02 5.94
N THR A 238 -31.73 0.54 5.49
CA THR A 238 -31.80 1.64 4.54
C THR A 238 -32.41 2.85 5.24
N VAL A 239 -31.70 3.97 5.27
CA VAL A 239 -32.20 5.23 5.84
C VAL A 239 -32.59 6.18 4.71
N VAL A 240 -33.83 6.66 4.75
CA VAL A 240 -34.35 7.71 3.89
C VAL A 240 -34.44 8.98 4.71
N ALA A 241 -33.60 9.96 4.41
CA ALA A 241 -33.50 11.18 5.18
C ALA A 241 -33.19 12.41 4.31
N SER A 242 -33.57 13.60 4.81
CA SER A 242 -33.15 14.89 4.26
C SER A 242 -31.66 15.15 4.57
N GLU A 243 -31.08 16.13 3.90
CA GLU A 243 -29.67 16.51 4.11
C GLU A 243 -29.41 17.05 5.52
N SER A 244 -30.41 17.68 6.13
CA SER A 244 -30.38 18.20 7.50
C SER A 244 -30.24 17.09 8.57
N ALA A 245 -30.71 15.88 8.29
CA ALA A 245 -30.65 14.74 9.22
C ALA A 245 -29.32 13.97 9.16
N TRP A 246 -28.31 14.44 8.42
CA TRP A 246 -27.04 13.75 8.22
C TRP A 246 -26.33 13.43 9.55
N SER A 247 -26.29 14.37 10.48
CA SER A 247 -25.66 14.17 11.80
C SER A 247 -26.31 13.03 12.60
N PHE A 248 -27.64 12.91 12.52
CA PHE A 248 -28.37 11.81 13.15
C PHE A 248 -28.07 10.46 12.48
N VAL A 249 -28.03 10.43 11.16
CA VAL A 249 -27.70 9.20 10.42
C VAL A 249 -26.29 8.73 10.72
N GLN A 250 -25.35 9.65 10.87
CA GLN A 250 -23.97 9.31 11.28
C GLN A 250 -23.94 8.75 12.71
N ALA A 251 -24.61 9.40 13.67
CA ALA A 251 -24.67 8.93 15.05
C ALA A 251 -25.34 7.55 15.15
N LEU A 252 -26.41 7.32 14.37
CA LEU A 252 -27.07 6.02 14.28
C LEU A 252 -26.15 4.95 13.68
N ARG A 253 -25.44 5.27 12.61
CA ARG A 253 -24.46 4.36 11.98
C ARG A 253 -23.36 3.96 12.95
N ASP A 254 -22.80 4.94 13.68
CA ASP A 254 -21.74 4.71 14.66
C ASP A 254 -22.22 3.85 15.83
N ARG A 255 -23.48 3.99 16.23
CA ARG A 255 -24.07 3.24 17.34
C ARG A 255 -24.48 1.82 16.95
N VAL A 256 -25.09 1.66 15.76
CA VAL A 256 -25.64 0.39 15.29
C VAL A 256 -24.56 -0.53 14.71
N GLY A 257 -23.46 0.03 14.20
CA GLY A 257 -22.31 -0.72 13.68
C GLY A 257 -22.58 -1.54 12.42
N VAL A 258 -23.73 -1.36 11.76
CA VAL A 258 -24.12 -2.06 10.52
C VAL A 258 -24.01 -1.09 9.35
N ASP A 259 -23.73 -1.63 8.16
CA ASP A 259 -23.69 -0.78 6.95
C ASP A 259 -25.08 -0.23 6.64
N VAL A 260 -25.20 1.09 6.74
CA VAL A 260 -26.46 1.82 6.55
C VAL A 260 -26.45 2.42 5.15
N LYS A 261 -27.33 1.92 4.27
CA LYS A 261 -27.58 2.55 2.97
C LYS A 261 -28.40 3.82 3.16
N GLN A 262 -27.92 4.93 2.65
CA GLN A 262 -28.63 6.19 2.74
C GLN A 262 -29.24 6.60 1.39
N TRP A 263 -30.53 6.93 1.40
CA TRP A 263 -31.24 7.55 0.29
C TRP A 263 -31.64 8.96 0.65
N LYS A 264 -31.31 9.91 -0.23
CA LYS A 264 -31.69 11.32 -0.05
C LYS A 264 -33.17 11.50 -0.39
N TYR A 265 -33.92 12.03 0.57
CA TYR A 265 -35.31 12.41 0.36
C TYR A 265 -35.39 13.87 -0.11
N ILE A 266 -35.99 14.10 -1.29
CA ILE A 266 -36.17 15.43 -1.88
C ILE A 266 -37.59 15.89 -1.54
N GLY A 267 -37.74 16.88 -0.64
CA GLY A 267 -39.03 17.45 -0.26
C GLY A 267 -39.49 17.21 1.17
N GLY A 268 -38.62 16.66 2.01
CA GLY A 268 -38.90 16.52 3.47
C GLY A 268 -38.82 17.85 4.23
N LYS A 269 -39.34 17.86 5.44
CA LYS A 269 -39.23 19.01 6.35
C LYS A 269 -37.76 19.23 6.74
N ASP A 270 -37.32 20.48 6.70
CA ASP A 270 -35.93 20.86 7.03
C ASP A 270 -35.55 20.75 8.52
N ASP A 271 -36.51 20.37 9.38
CA ASP A 271 -36.31 20.17 10.81
C ASP A 271 -35.67 18.81 11.06
N ALA A 272 -34.36 18.78 11.32
CA ALA A 272 -33.63 17.55 11.65
C ALA A 272 -34.01 17.03 13.05
N PRO A 273 -34.10 15.71 13.25
CA PRO A 273 -34.24 15.15 14.58
C PRO A 273 -33.01 15.51 15.43
N VAL A 274 -33.27 15.84 16.69
CA VAL A 274 -32.15 16.12 17.61
C VAL A 274 -31.35 14.83 17.81
N VAL A 275 -30.04 14.94 17.65
CA VAL A 275 -29.11 13.84 17.96
C VAL A 275 -29.12 13.69 19.49
N SER A 276 -29.96 12.81 20.01
CA SER A 276 -30.03 12.44 21.41
C SER A 276 -29.97 10.93 21.56
N ASP A 277 -29.37 10.46 22.66
CA ASP A 277 -29.31 9.04 22.96
C ASP A 277 -30.70 8.41 22.98
N GLU A 278 -31.73 9.13 23.49
CA GLU A 278 -33.11 8.65 23.53
C GLU A 278 -33.69 8.34 22.13
N ASN A 279 -33.42 9.18 21.14
CA ASN A 279 -33.91 8.98 19.78
C ASN A 279 -33.16 7.83 19.07
N ILE A 280 -31.88 7.69 19.36
CA ILE A 280 -31.05 6.60 18.82
C ILE A 280 -31.47 5.28 19.48
N ASP A 281 -31.65 5.23 20.79
CA ASP A 281 -32.09 4.06 21.55
C ASP A 281 -33.48 3.56 21.09
N LYS A 282 -34.41 4.46 20.75
CA LYS A 282 -35.72 4.08 20.18
C LYS A 282 -35.56 3.38 18.82
N VAL A 283 -34.70 3.87 17.95
CA VAL A 283 -34.43 3.24 16.66
C VAL A 283 -33.73 1.90 16.87
N GLU A 284 -32.74 1.83 17.75
CA GLU A 284 -32.00 0.61 18.08
C GLU A 284 -32.94 -0.46 18.65
N ALA A 285 -33.82 -0.11 19.60
CA ALA A 285 -34.80 -1.03 20.15
C ALA A 285 -35.76 -1.58 19.09
N SER A 286 -36.18 -0.71 18.14
CA SER A 286 -37.04 -1.14 17.03
C SER A 286 -36.34 -2.08 16.09
N LEU A 287 -35.08 -1.83 15.79
CA LEU A 287 -34.23 -2.69 14.94
C LEU A 287 -33.91 -4.02 15.66
N ALA A 288 -33.65 -4.01 16.94
CA ALA A 288 -33.36 -5.22 17.74
C ALA A 288 -34.57 -6.17 17.85
N SER A 289 -35.78 -5.64 17.72
CA SER A 289 -37.01 -6.46 17.73
C SER A 289 -37.23 -7.24 16.42
N MET A 290 -36.43 -6.94 15.36
CA MET A 290 -36.54 -7.57 14.04
C MET A 290 -35.64 -8.80 13.98
N THR A 291 -36.20 -9.94 13.64
CA THR A 291 -35.44 -11.22 13.61
C THR A 291 -34.72 -11.48 12.30
N GLU A 292 -35.28 -11.09 11.16
CA GLU A 292 -34.70 -11.24 9.82
C GLU A 292 -35.33 -10.21 8.86
N GLY A 293 -34.60 -9.85 7.79
CA GLY A 293 -35.14 -9.01 6.71
C GLY A 293 -34.38 -7.69 6.51
N SER A 294 -35.04 -6.72 5.90
CA SER A 294 -34.50 -5.38 5.67
C SER A 294 -35.30 -4.36 6.46
N ALA A 295 -34.62 -3.39 7.06
CA ALA A 295 -35.24 -2.28 7.77
C ALA A 295 -35.13 -0.99 6.96
N LEU A 296 -36.26 -0.28 6.83
CA LEU A 296 -36.32 1.06 6.25
C LEU A 296 -36.56 2.05 7.39
N VAL A 297 -35.60 2.92 7.60
CA VAL A 297 -35.72 4.03 8.58
C VAL A 297 -36.01 5.30 7.79
N ILE A 298 -37.22 5.83 7.97
CA ILE A 298 -37.65 7.08 7.34
C ILE A 298 -37.54 8.19 8.35
N ILE A 299 -36.79 9.25 8.02
CA ILE A 299 -36.62 10.44 8.84
C ILE A 299 -37.29 11.61 8.10
N ASP A 300 -38.42 12.09 8.61
CA ASP A 300 -39.15 13.24 8.08
C ASP A 300 -39.28 14.32 9.16
N GLY A 301 -38.39 15.28 9.13
CA GLY A 301 -38.25 16.27 10.20
C GLY A 301 -37.84 15.61 11.53
N LYS A 302 -38.64 15.81 12.58
CA LYS A 302 -38.41 15.19 13.90
C LYS A 302 -39.00 13.79 14.04
N ASP A 303 -39.78 13.35 13.05
CA ASP A 303 -40.44 12.05 13.09
C ASP A 303 -39.50 10.96 12.53
N ILE A 304 -39.34 9.88 13.28
CA ILE A 304 -38.56 8.73 12.91
C ILE A 304 -39.48 7.52 12.85
N LYS A 305 -39.56 6.87 11.69
CA LYS A 305 -40.34 5.64 11.50
C LYS A 305 -39.42 4.52 11.06
N VAL A 306 -39.51 3.37 11.72
CA VAL A 306 -38.80 2.15 11.36
C VAL A 306 -39.80 1.15 10.81
N ILE A 307 -39.58 0.68 9.59
CA ILE A 307 -40.44 -0.23 8.87
C ILE A 307 -39.61 -1.45 8.47
N GLN A 308 -40.12 -2.63 8.87
CA GLN A 308 -39.51 -3.90 8.38
C GLN A 308 -40.10 -4.21 7.00
N TYR A 309 -39.26 -4.60 6.04
CA TYR A 309 -39.69 -5.11 4.76
C TYR A 309 -38.88 -6.37 4.38
N MET A 310 -39.54 -7.27 3.67
CA MET A 310 -38.95 -8.51 3.18
C MET A 310 -38.34 -8.35 1.80
#